data_dd96c8d3d4a0d5b3cc6b4cb9329de771
#
_entry.id   dd96c8d3d4a0d5b3cc6b4cb9329de771
#
_cell.length_a   1.000
_cell.length_b   1.000
_cell.length_c   1.000
_cell.angle_alpha   90.00
_cell.angle_beta   90.00
_cell.angle_gamma   90.00
#
_symmetry.space_group_name_H-M   'P 1'
#
loop_
_entity.id
_entity.type
_entity.pdbx_description
1 polymer ?
#
loop_
_entity_poly.entity_id
_entity_poly.type
_entity_poly.pdbx_seq_one_letter_code
_entity_poly.pdbx_strand_id
1 'polypeptide(L)'
;MRIIITFARMKRLFYLLSALFLLSCSVEPEHFTIDVLNGYTPVKSQGSTNLCWAYAMLAAIETEHIMQGDSVHLSVAWVERMMAEDSTVRSQRGMGQTLLNMIGRYGLVPYDAMKRADDIPPRFAFMLGATYTPQEFAHSVCAPGEYIGLGTTDDEPYNAFFTPDLPDNWEHNQLYNVPADSLLSITERAVRQHHGVCWEGDTSEPGFDWKRGVARESLISGSTTDDHCMAIVGLARDAEGEPFFIMKNSWGTKNPYDGLLFLSYGYFLRKTVAVYLPTCLVSR
;
A
#
# COMPACT_ATOMS: atom_id res chain seq x y z
N MET A 1 -19.79 22.02 61.96
CA MET A 1 -18.42 22.28 61.46
C MET A 1 -17.69 21.05 60.87
N ARG A 2 -18.27 19.86 60.81
CA ARG A 2 -17.67 18.63 60.25
C ARG A 2 -17.96 18.38 58.74
N ILE A 3 -19.00 18.99 58.17
CA ILE A 3 -19.44 18.71 56.80
C ILE A 3 -18.63 19.48 55.76
N ILE A 4 -18.08 20.66 56.07
CA ILE A 4 -17.34 21.51 55.12
C ILE A 4 -15.94 20.93 54.81
N ILE A 5 -15.31 20.23 55.76
CA ILE A 5 -13.98 19.63 55.58
C ILE A 5 -14.03 18.43 54.62
N THR A 6 -15.13 17.71 54.58
CA THR A 6 -15.35 16.53 53.70
C THR A 6 -15.51 16.94 52.25
N PHE A 7 -16.21 18.05 51.97
CA PHE A 7 -16.41 18.56 50.60
C PHE A 7 -15.11 19.12 49.98
N ALA A 8 -14.27 19.78 50.77
CA ALA A 8 -12.98 20.28 50.29
C ALA A 8 -11.98 19.15 49.97
N ARG A 9 -12.00 18.06 50.74
CA ARG A 9 -11.21 16.85 50.46
C ARG A 9 -11.69 16.09 49.26
N MET A 10 -13.00 15.97 49.05
CA MET A 10 -13.59 15.35 47.84
C MET A 10 -13.26 16.15 46.58
N LYS A 11 -13.34 17.48 46.61
CA LYS A 11 -12.95 18.33 45.46
C LYS A 11 -11.47 18.18 45.11
N ARG A 12 -10.56 18.11 46.12
CA ARG A 12 -9.13 17.87 45.87
C ARG A 12 -8.86 16.48 45.31
N LEU A 13 -9.58 15.46 45.76
CA LEU A 13 -9.48 14.10 45.24
C LEU A 13 -9.99 14.01 43.80
N PHE A 14 -11.06 14.77 43.46
CA PHE A 14 -11.63 14.85 42.10
C PHE A 14 -10.67 15.57 41.14
N TYR A 15 -10.01 16.64 41.57
CA TYR A 15 -8.99 17.34 40.79
C TYR A 15 -7.70 16.53 40.60
N LEU A 16 -7.33 15.70 41.59
CA LEU A 16 -6.20 14.77 41.49
C LEU A 16 -6.53 13.60 40.55
N LEU A 17 -7.74 13.04 40.61
CA LEU A 17 -8.21 12.02 39.68
C LEU A 17 -8.38 12.56 38.26
N SER A 18 -8.91 13.78 38.05
CA SER A 18 -8.99 14.39 36.72
C SER A 18 -7.62 14.78 36.16
N ALA A 19 -6.64 15.14 36.97
CA ALA A 19 -5.25 15.37 36.55
C ALA A 19 -4.54 14.05 36.15
N LEU A 20 -4.87 12.93 36.78
CA LEU A 20 -4.36 11.61 36.38
C LEU A 20 -4.96 11.12 35.04
N PHE A 21 -6.18 11.52 34.71
CA PHE A 21 -6.80 11.19 33.41
C PHE A 21 -6.25 12.02 32.23
N LEU A 22 -5.50 13.08 32.50
CA LEU A 22 -4.85 13.93 31.47
C LEU A 22 -3.42 13.47 31.15
N LEU A 23 -2.89 12.47 31.84
CA LEU A 23 -1.73 11.72 31.39
C LEU A 23 -2.18 10.70 30.34
N SER A 24 -2.76 11.17 29.24
CA SER A 24 -2.76 10.43 27.99
C SER A 24 -1.30 10.14 27.69
N CYS A 25 -0.86 8.90 27.87
CA CYS A 25 0.41 8.42 27.34
C CYS A 25 0.29 8.55 25.80
N SER A 26 0.66 9.68 25.25
CA SER A 26 1.04 9.75 23.86
C SER A 26 2.31 8.90 23.77
N VAL A 27 2.16 7.67 23.28
CA VAL A 27 3.31 6.85 22.92
C VAL A 27 4.06 7.67 21.86
N GLU A 28 5.27 8.11 22.18
CA GLU A 28 6.09 8.81 21.18
C GLU A 28 6.31 7.88 19.97
N PRO A 29 6.27 8.42 18.75
CA PRO A 29 6.58 7.66 17.56
C PRO A 29 7.95 7.01 17.67
N GLU A 30 8.09 5.78 17.19
CA GLU A 30 9.40 5.14 17.08
C GLU A 30 10.29 5.95 16.11
N HIS A 31 11.58 6.02 16.42
CA HIS A 31 12.54 6.71 15.56
C HIS A 31 13.12 5.73 14.54
N PHE A 32 13.02 6.09 13.26
CA PHE A 32 13.63 5.35 12.16
C PHE A 32 14.68 6.19 11.44
N THR A 33 15.80 5.58 11.11
CA THR A 33 16.79 6.14 10.19
C THR A 33 16.39 5.74 8.77
N ILE A 34 16.20 6.73 7.90
CA ILE A 34 15.80 6.52 6.51
C ILE A 34 17.06 6.22 5.66
N ASP A 35 17.13 5.04 5.08
CA ASP A 35 18.20 4.65 4.15
C ASP A 35 17.90 5.12 2.72
N VAL A 36 16.66 4.94 2.27
CA VAL A 36 16.13 5.32 0.95
C VAL A 36 14.71 5.82 1.10
N LEU A 37 14.37 6.92 0.44
CA LEU A 37 13.00 7.37 0.30
C LEU A 37 12.78 7.82 -1.15
N ASN A 38 12.00 7.05 -1.89
CA ASN A 38 11.59 7.36 -3.25
C ASN A 38 10.45 8.38 -3.25
N GLY A 39 10.33 9.14 -4.34
CA GLY A 39 9.24 10.08 -4.51
C GLY A 39 7.88 9.38 -4.56
N TYR A 40 6.87 9.98 -3.94
CA TYR A 40 5.50 9.48 -3.96
C TYR A 40 4.49 10.63 -3.93
N THR A 41 3.29 10.37 -4.46
CA THR A 41 2.16 11.30 -4.39
C THR A 41 1.56 11.33 -2.99
N PRO A 42 0.82 12.38 -2.58
CA PRO A 42 0.21 12.45 -1.26
C PRO A 42 -0.59 11.21 -0.89
N VAL A 43 -0.50 10.81 0.38
CA VAL A 43 -1.30 9.70 0.93
C VAL A 43 -2.78 10.03 0.83
N LYS A 44 -3.55 9.10 0.30
CA LYS A 44 -5.01 9.21 0.14
C LYS A 44 -5.73 8.33 1.16
N SER A 45 -7.05 8.49 1.25
CA SER A 45 -7.91 7.58 2.03
C SER A 45 -8.85 6.86 1.09
N GLN A 46 -8.82 5.53 1.10
CA GLN A 46 -9.78 4.69 0.38
C GLN A 46 -11.18 4.69 1.03
N GLY A 47 -11.30 5.26 2.24
CA GLY A 47 -12.55 5.25 3.00
C GLY A 47 -13.01 3.81 3.30
N SER A 48 -14.26 3.50 2.94
CA SER A 48 -14.87 2.17 3.11
C SER A 48 -14.82 1.30 1.86
N THR A 49 -14.10 1.72 0.80
CA THR A 49 -13.96 0.91 -0.42
C THR A 49 -12.95 -0.22 -0.24
N ASN A 50 -13.06 -1.25 -1.07
CA ASN A 50 -12.11 -2.37 -1.11
C ASN A 50 -11.08 -2.21 -2.26
N LEU A 51 -10.62 -0.96 -2.50
CA LEU A 51 -9.75 -0.61 -3.63
C LEU A 51 -8.27 -0.45 -3.24
N CYS A 52 -7.83 -1.01 -2.10
CA CYS A 52 -6.43 -0.94 -1.65
C CYS A 52 -5.44 -1.35 -2.76
N TRP A 53 -5.74 -2.40 -3.50
CA TRP A 53 -4.95 -2.88 -4.63
C TRP A 53 -4.78 -1.82 -5.74
N ALA A 54 -5.84 -1.07 -6.05
CA ALA A 54 -5.77 0.01 -7.03
C ALA A 54 -4.94 1.19 -6.49
N TYR A 55 -5.14 1.59 -5.22
CA TYR A 55 -4.32 2.64 -4.60
C TYR A 55 -2.84 2.29 -4.56
N ALA A 56 -2.51 1.04 -4.18
CA ALA A 56 -1.14 0.58 -4.04
C ALA A 56 -0.43 0.47 -5.40
N MET A 57 -1.07 -0.17 -6.37
CA MET A 57 -0.44 -0.36 -7.69
C MET A 57 -0.33 0.95 -8.46
N LEU A 58 -1.33 1.85 -8.41
CA LEU A 58 -1.20 3.19 -8.99
C LEU A 58 -0.08 3.98 -8.31
N ALA A 59 0.08 3.86 -6.98
CA ALA A 59 1.17 4.53 -6.28
C ALA A 59 2.55 3.98 -6.67
N ALA A 60 2.67 2.69 -6.97
CA ALA A 60 3.91 2.11 -7.50
C ALA A 60 4.25 2.69 -8.89
N ILE A 61 3.26 2.78 -9.80
CA ILE A 61 3.43 3.41 -11.13
C ILE A 61 3.79 4.90 -10.97
N GLU A 62 3.11 5.64 -10.09
CA GLU A 62 3.42 7.04 -9.81
C GLU A 62 4.86 7.22 -9.30
N THR A 63 5.33 6.36 -8.39
CA THR A 63 6.69 6.38 -7.85
C THR A 63 7.73 6.16 -8.95
N GLU A 64 7.51 5.18 -9.85
CA GLU A 64 8.37 4.90 -10.99
C GLU A 64 8.62 6.17 -11.82
N HIS A 65 7.54 6.87 -12.20
CA HIS A 65 7.62 8.10 -12.99
C HIS A 65 8.24 9.27 -12.23
N ILE A 66 7.89 9.46 -10.95
CA ILE A 66 8.47 10.54 -10.13
C ILE A 66 9.98 10.38 -10.02
N MET A 67 10.48 9.14 -9.87
CA MET A 67 11.92 8.89 -9.80
C MET A 67 12.64 9.09 -11.15
N GLN A 68 11.91 9.03 -12.27
CA GLN A 68 12.41 9.40 -13.60
C GLN A 68 12.32 10.91 -13.90
N GLY A 69 11.74 11.69 -12.98
CA GLY A 69 11.60 13.15 -13.09
C GLY A 69 10.25 13.61 -13.66
N ASP A 70 9.30 12.70 -13.86
CA ASP A 70 7.95 12.99 -14.33
C ASP A 70 7.02 13.35 -13.17
N SER A 71 6.00 14.18 -13.47
CA SER A 71 4.94 14.49 -12.51
C SER A 71 3.67 13.73 -12.88
N VAL A 72 3.56 12.48 -12.44
CA VAL A 72 2.41 11.62 -12.71
C VAL A 72 1.59 11.44 -11.44
N HIS A 73 0.29 11.72 -11.52
CA HIS A 73 -0.69 11.50 -10.47
C HIS A 73 -1.94 10.88 -11.09
N LEU A 74 -2.30 9.66 -10.68
CA LEU A 74 -3.28 8.82 -11.34
C LEU A 74 -4.62 8.78 -10.60
N SER A 75 -5.71 8.58 -11.35
CA SER A 75 -7.07 8.59 -10.82
C SER A 75 -7.51 7.19 -10.39
N VAL A 76 -7.65 6.96 -9.08
CA VAL A 76 -8.35 5.78 -8.55
C VAL A 76 -9.85 5.84 -8.86
N ALA A 77 -10.43 7.05 -8.88
CA ALA A 77 -11.85 7.26 -9.20
C ALA A 77 -12.20 6.75 -10.62
N TRP A 78 -11.27 6.84 -11.56
CA TRP A 78 -11.42 6.21 -12.88
C TRP A 78 -11.52 4.69 -12.78
N VAL A 79 -10.63 4.06 -12.02
CA VAL A 79 -10.64 2.60 -11.82
C VAL A 79 -11.95 2.16 -11.18
N GLU A 80 -12.38 2.85 -10.09
CA GLU A 80 -13.65 2.58 -9.40
C GLU A 80 -14.84 2.67 -10.36
N ARG A 81 -14.88 3.71 -11.21
CA ARG A 81 -15.94 3.91 -12.19
C ARG A 81 -15.95 2.82 -13.25
N MET A 82 -14.81 2.47 -13.81
CA MET A 82 -14.71 1.42 -14.83
C MET A 82 -15.09 0.05 -14.29
N MET A 83 -14.74 -0.25 -13.02
CA MET A 83 -15.22 -1.46 -12.35
C MET A 83 -16.74 -1.49 -12.18
N ALA A 84 -17.34 -0.36 -11.82
CA ALA A 84 -18.80 -0.28 -11.64
C ALA A 84 -19.57 -0.46 -12.95
N GLU A 85 -18.97 -0.12 -14.07
CA GLU A 85 -19.55 -0.27 -15.42
C GLU A 85 -19.27 -1.63 -16.08
N ASP A 86 -18.26 -2.36 -15.58
CA ASP A 86 -17.88 -3.67 -16.13
C ASP A 86 -18.71 -4.80 -15.50
N SER A 87 -19.65 -5.33 -16.28
CA SER A 87 -20.51 -6.44 -15.85
C SER A 87 -19.76 -7.77 -15.59
N THR A 88 -18.49 -7.87 -15.94
CA THR A 88 -17.64 -9.05 -15.70
C THR A 88 -16.94 -9.01 -14.36
N VAL A 89 -16.87 -7.85 -13.71
CA VAL A 89 -16.30 -7.69 -12.36
C VAL A 89 -17.17 -8.40 -11.33
N ARG A 90 -16.55 -9.32 -10.60
CA ARG A 90 -17.23 -10.18 -9.60
C ARG A 90 -17.08 -9.66 -8.17
N SER A 91 -16.06 -8.85 -7.91
CA SER A 91 -15.72 -8.33 -6.60
C SER A 91 -15.06 -6.96 -6.71
N GLN A 92 -15.26 -6.10 -5.71
CA GLN A 92 -14.46 -4.87 -5.57
C GLN A 92 -13.05 -5.17 -5.00
N ARG A 93 -12.88 -6.32 -4.37
CA ARG A 93 -11.56 -6.80 -3.96
C ARG A 93 -10.80 -7.31 -5.19
N GLY A 94 -9.50 -7.24 -5.15
CA GLY A 94 -8.64 -7.65 -6.26
C GLY A 94 -7.18 -7.59 -5.86
N MET A 95 -6.32 -8.05 -6.73
CA MET A 95 -4.87 -8.06 -6.61
C MET A 95 -4.24 -6.91 -7.41
N GLY A 96 -2.95 -6.65 -7.23
CA GLY A 96 -2.22 -5.69 -8.06
C GLY A 96 -2.34 -6.00 -9.57
N GLN A 97 -2.38 -7.27 -9.95
CA GLN A 97 -2.62 -7.67 -11.34
C GLN A 97 -4.01 -7.28 -11.85
N THR A 98 -5.02 -7.23 -10.99
CA THR A 98 -6.36 -6.76 -11.38
C THR A 98 -6.30 -5.33 -11.91
N LEU A 99 -5.48 -4.45 -11.29
CA LEU A 99 -5.28 -3.11 -11.85
C LEU A 99 -4.62 -3.15 -13.23
N LEU A 100 -3.57 -3.95 -13.41
CA LEU A 100 -2.89 -4.07 -14.71
C LEU A 100 -3.85 -4.55 -15.80
N ASN A 101 -4.75 -5.48 -15.47
CA ASN A 101 -5.81 -5.93 -16.38
C ASN A 101 -6.82 -4.81 -16.68
N MET A 102 -7.22 -4.03 -15.67
CA MET A 102 -8.12 -2.87 -15.85
C MET A 102 -7.47 -1.79 -16.72
N ILE A 103 -6.18 -1.52 -16.54
CA ILE A 103 -5.40 -0.61 -17.38
C ILE A 103 -5.46 -1.07 -18.84
N GLY A 104 -5.24 -2.35 -19.09
CA GLY A 104 -5.30 -2.92 -20.45
C GLY A 104 -6.68 -2.81 -21.09
N ARG A 105 -7.77 -2.91 -20.31
CA ARG A 105 -9.16 -2.84 -20.80
C ARG A 105 -9.64 -1.40 -21.00
N TYR A 106 -9.38 -0.52 -20.04
CA TYR A 106 -10.04 0.80 -19.95
C TYR A 106 -9.07 1.98 -20.02
N GLY A 107 -7.76 1.71 -19.98
CA GLY A 107 -6.76 2.76 -19.87
C GLY A 107 -6.71 3.41 -18.50
N LEU A 108 -6.09 4.58 -18.43
CA LEU A 108 -5.98 5.42 -17.24
C LEU A 108 -6.25 6.88 -17.59
N VAL A 109 -6.49 7.68 -16.55
CA VAL A 109 -6.55 9.15 -16.66
C VAL A 109 -5.80 9.80 -15.49
N PRO A 110 -5.28 11.02 -15.64
CA PRO A 110 -4.70 11.78 -14.54
C PRO A 110 -5.73 12.03 -13.43
N TYR A 111 -5.27 12.17 -12.20
CA TYR A 111 -6.10 12.49 -11.03
C TYR A 111 -6.97 13.74 -11.25
N ASP A 112 -6.39 14.79 -11.84
CA ASP A 112 -7.12 16.04 -12.07
C ASP A 112 -8.21 15.94 -13.14
N ALA A 113 -8.17 14.94 -14.01
CA ALA A 113 -9.21 14.69 -15.01
C ALA A 113 -10.45 14.00 -14.42
N MET A 114 -10.29 13.23 -13.32
CA MET A 114 -11.40 12.57 -12.63
C MET A 114 -11.05 12.35 -11.17
N LYS A 115 -11.60 13.15 -10.27
CA LYS A 115 -11.30 13.12 -8.81
C LYS A 115 -12.25 12.24 -8.02
N ARG A 116 -13.44 12.02 -8.53
CA ARG A 116 -14.52 11.27 -7.86
C ARG A 116 -15.15 10.28 -8.83
N ALA A 117 -15.59 9.14 -8.34
CA ALA A 117 -16.20 8.09 -9.17
C ALA A 117 -17.56 8.50 -9.77
N ASP A 118 -18.22 9.51 -9.19
CA ASP A 118 -19.47 10.09 -9.72
C ASP A 118 -19.24 11.25 -10.72
N ASP A 119 -17.99 11.66 -10.96
CA ASP A 119 -17.68 12.60 -12.03
C ASP A 119 -17.96 11.97 -13.41
N ILE A 120 -18.21 12.81 -14.41
CA ILE A 120 -18.40 12.33 -15.80
C ILE A 120 -17.05 11.81 -16.32
N PRO A 121 -16.97 10.54 -16.75
CA PRO A 121 -15.73 9.98 -17.29
C PRO A 121 -15.20 10.80 -18.47
N PRO A 122 -13.95 11.28 -18.43
CA PRO A 122 -13.38 12.07 -19.51
C PRO A 122 -13.12 11.16 -20.73
N ARG A 123 -13.43 11.68 -21.92
CA ARG A 123 -13.09 11.00 -23.18
C ARG A 123 -11.61 11.11 -23.53
N PHE A 124 -10.97 12.17 -23.02
CA PHE A 124 -9.57 12.47 -23.28
C PHE A 124 -8.89 12.96 -21.99
N ALA A 125 -7.64 12.58 -21.80
CA ALA A 125 -6.71 13.16 -20.85
C ALA A 125 -5.87 14.23 -21.55
N PHE A 126 -5.54 15.31 -20.83
CA PHE A 126 -4.64 16.35 -21.30
C PHE A 126 -3.36 16.33 -20.47
N MET A 127 -2.21 16.15 -21.09
CA MET A 127 -0.91 16.13 -20.42
C MET A 127 0.18 16.63 -21.36
N LEU A 128 1.11 17.43 -20.85
CA LEU A 128 2.27 17.96 -21.59
C LEU A 128 1.91 18.65 -22.92
N GLY A 129 0.76 19.34 -22.96
CA GLY A 129 0.31 20.08 -24.13
C GLY A 129 -0.36 19.25 -25.22
N ALA A 130 -0.58 17.96 -24.98
CA ALA A 130 -1.26 17.04 -25.91
C ALA A 130 -2.50 16.40 -25.29
N THR A 131 -3.38 15.90 -26.13
CA THR A 131 -4.61 15.20 -25.77
C THR A 131 -4.46 13.72 -26.07
N TYR A 132 -4.81 12.88 -25.12
CA TYR A 132 -4.70 11.43 -25.19
C TYR A 132 -6.06 10.78 -24.91
N THR A 133 -6.37 9.70 -25.56
CA THR A 133 -7.41 8.79 -25.07
C THR A 133 -6.92 8.13 -23.75
N PRO A 134 -7.81 7.60 -22.90
CA PRO A 134 -7.39 6.89 -21.70
C PRO A 134 -6.40 5.74 -21.95
N GLN A 135 -6.53 5.04 -23.09
CA GLN A 135 -5.62 3.97 -23.50
C GLN A 135 -4.24 4.50 -23.90
N GLU A 136 -4.17 5.57 -24.71
CA GLU A 136 -2.90 6.20 -25.09
C GLU A 136 -2.18 6.77 -23.86
N PHE A 137 -2.93 7.41 -22.95
CA PHE A 137 -2.38 7.90 -21.70
C PHE A 137 -1.84 6.74 -20.84
N ALA A 138 -2.60 5.65 -20.71
CA ALA A 138 -2.15 4.47 -19.97
C ALA A 138 -0.85 3.89 -20.55
N HIS A 139 -0.74 3.75 -21.87
CA HIS A 139 0.48 3.24 -22.52
C HIS A 139 1.70 4.15 -22.29
N SER A 140 1.50 5.44 -22.03
CA SER A 140 2.60 6.36 -21.73
C SER A 140 3.09 6.26 -20.30
N VAL A 141 2.29 5.69 -19.38
CA VAL A 141 2.62 5.60 -17.94
C VAL A 141 2.75 4.17 -17.43
N CYS A 142 2.22 3.19 -18.15
CA CYS A 142 2.32 1.78 -17.80
C CYS A 142 2.15 0.93 -19.08
N ALA A 143 3.25 0.55 -19.68
CA ALA A 143 3.23 -0.27 -20.89
C ALA A 143 2.77 -1.71 -20.57
N PRO A 144 2.11 -2.41 -21.52
CA PRO A 144 1.76 -3.81 -21.35
C PRO A 144 2.98 -4.68 -21.02
N GLY A 145 2.91 -5.46 -19.94
CA GLY A 145 3.99 -6.32 -19.50
C GLY A 145 5.17 -5.61 -18.79
N GLU A 146 5.03 -4.33 -18.50
CA GLU A 146 6.03 -3.57 -17.76
C GLU A 146 6.20 -4.06 -16.32
N TYR A 147 5.14 -4.53 -15.69
CA TYR A 147 5.14 -5.09 -14.34
C TYR A 147 4.92 -6.59 -14.35
N ILE A 148 5.50 -7.28 -13.37
CA ILE A 148 5.31 -8.70 -13.09
C ILE A 148 4.94 -8.88 -11.62
N GLY A 149 4.00 -9.80 -11.36
CA GLY A 149 3.67 -10.26 -10.01
C GLY A 149 4.60 -11.41 -9.59
N LEU A 150 5.22 -11.28 -8.44
CA LEU A 150 6.03 -12.31 -7.79
C LEU A 150 5.29 -12.81 -6.55
N GLY A 151 5.40 -14.11 -6.29
CA GLY A 151 4.93 -14.73 -5.06
C GLY A 151 5.90 -15.79 -4.58
N THR A 152 5.60 -16.41 -3.45
CA THR A 152 6.37 -17.53 -2.93
C THR A 152 5.46 -18.64 -2.43
N THR A 153 5.70 -19.86 -2.89
CA THR A 153 5.07 -21.08 -2.38
C THR A 153 6.00 -22.27 -2.56
N ASP A 154 6.00 -23.16 -1.59
CA ASP A 154 6.73 -24.44 -1.67
C ASP A 154 5.92 -25.53 -2.37
N ASP A 155 4.63 -25.29 -2.65
CA ASP A 155 3.73 -26.26 -3.27
C ASP A 155 3.93 -26.35 -4.80
N GLU A 156 4.58 -25.35 -5.41
CA GLU A 156 4.82 -25.26 -6.85
C GLU A 156 6.31 -25.01 -7.14
N PRO A 157 6.81 -25.44 -8.31
CA PRO A 157 8.22 -25.25 -8.66
C PRO A 157 8.62 -23.78 -8.66
N TYR A 158 9.80 -23.46 -8.11
CA TYR A 158 10.38 -22.14 -8.26
C TYR A 158 10.78 -21.86 -9.73
N ASN A 159 10.82 -20.59 -10.07
CA ASN A 159 11.08 -20.07 -11.43
C ASN A 159 10.02 -20.51 -12.45
N ALA A 160 8.79 -20.70 -12.01
CA ALA A 160 7.62 -20.99 -12.82
C ALA A 160 6.43 -20.12 -12.41
N PHE A 161 5.45 -19.98 -13.29
CA PHE A 161 4.21 -19.29 -12.93
C PHE A 161 3.27 -20.26 -12.22
N PHE A 162 2.57 -19.75 -11.19
CA PHE A 162 1.49 -20.45 -10.50
C PHE A 162 0.29 -19.52 -10.33
N THR A 163 -0.88 -20.10 -10.11
CA THR A 163 -2.11 -19.36 -9.84
C THR A 163 -2.46 -19.52 -8.36
N PRO A 164 -2.31 -18.46 -7.53
CA PRO A 164 -2.68 -18.57 -6.13
C PRO A 164 -4.18 -18.73 -5.97
N ASP A 165 -4.59 -19.66 -5.11
CA ASP A 165 -6.00 -19.89 -4.73
C ASP A 165 -6.39 -18.92 -3.61
N LEU A 166 -6.72 -17.70 -4.00
CA LEU A 166 -7.07 -16.61 -3.10
C LEU A 166 -8.43 -16.02 -3.49
N PRO A 167 -9.27 -15.62 -2.52
CA PRO A 167 -10.56 -14.98 -2.81
C PRO A 167 -10.46 -13.71 -3.67
N ASP A 168 -9.36 -12.95 -3.53
CA ASP A 168 -9.13 -11.71 -4.26
C ASP A 168 -8.58 -11.96 -5.66
N ASN A 169 -8.11 -13.19 -5.95
CA ASN A 169 -7.65 -13.62 -7.27
C ASN A 169 -8.79 -14.21 -8.14
N TRP A 170 -9.95 -13.56 -8.16
CA TRP A 170 -11.12 -14.03 -8.93
C TRP A 170 -10.91 -13.98 -10.46
N GLU A 171 -9.88 -13.30 -10.96
CA GLU A 171 -9.45 -13.31 -12.37
C GLU A 171 -8.48 -14.47 -12.69
N HIS A 172 -8.07 -15.27 -11.70
CA HIS A 172 -7.08 -16.35 -11.84
C HIS A 172 -5.74 -15.87 -12.40
N ASN A 173 -5.29 -14.72 -11.93
CA ASN A 173 -4.00 -14.14 -12.29
C ASN A 173 -2.86 -15.02 -11.81
N GLN A 174 -1.76 -15.01 -12.55
CA GLN A 174 -0.57 -15.78 -12.23
C GLN A 174 0.50 -14.92 -11.55
N LEU A 175 1.22 -15.54 -10.62
CA LEU A 175 2.43 -15.00 -10.01
C LEU A 175 3.63 -15.85 -10.42
N TYR A 176 4.79 -15.21 -10.58
CA TYR A 176 6.06 -15.93 -10.80
C TYR A 176 6.61 -16.36 -9.45
N ASN A 177 6.81 -17.65 -9.26
CA ASN A 177 7.23 -18.25 -8.00
C ASN A 177 8.72 -18.09 -7.78
N VAL A 178 9.11 -17.46 -6.68
CA VAL A 178 10.50 -17.31 -6.26
C VAL A 178 10.67 -17.68 -4.78
N PRO A 179 11.85 -18.14 -4.34
CA PRO A 179 12.11 -18.36 -2.91
C PRO A 179 11.87 -17.07 -2.09
N ALA A 180 11.41 -17.20 -0.86
CA ALA A 180 11.07 -16.05 0.00
C ALA A 180 12.24 -15.06 0.18
N ASP A 181 13.46 -15.56 0.41
CA ASP A 181 14.65 -14.72 0.52
C ASP A 181 14.99 -14.00 -0.80
N SER A 182 14.70 -14.65 -1.94
CA SER A 182 14.84 -14.03 -3.26
C SER A 182 13.80 -12.95 -3.47
N LEU A 183 12.55 -13.17 -3.05
CA LEU A 183 11.48 -12.18 -3.10
C LEU A 183 11.86 -10.92 -2.31
N LEU A 184 12.34 -11.09 -1.08
CA LEU A 184 12.86 -9.99 -0.25
C LEU A 184 14.00 -9.24 -0.93
N SER A 185 15.01 -9.97 -1.42
CA SER A 185 16.20 -9.38 -2.04
C SER A 185 15.89 -8.63 -3.34
N ILE A 186 14.97 -9.15 -4.17
CA ILE A 186 14.51 -8.49 -5.39
C ILE A 186 13.76 -7.21 -5.04
N THR A 187 12.87 -7.27 -4.04
CA THR A 187 12.08 -6.13 -3.57
C THR A 187 12.99 -5.04 -3.01
N GLU A 188 13.92 -5.38 -2.12
CA GLU A 188 14.89 -4.40 -1.57
C GLU A 188 15.72 -3.75 -2.68
N ARG A 189 16.23 -4.55 -3.62
CA ARG A 189 16.98 -4.04 -4.77
C ARG A 189 16.15 -3.11 -5.63
N ALA A 190 14.89 -3.43 -5.91
CA ALA A 190 13.98 -2.57 -6.65
C ALA A 190 13.87 -1.18 -6.00
N VAL A 191 13.61 -1.13 -4.69
CA VAL A 191 13.47 0.12 -3.94
C VAL A 191 14.78 0.91 -3.93
N ARG A 192 15.95 0.24 -3.76
CA ARG A 192 17.28 0.89 -3.82
C ARG A 192 17.63 1.44 -5.20
N GLN A 193 17.10 0.84 -6.24
CA GLN A 193 17.27 1.29 -7.63
C GLN A 193 16.19 2.30 -8.05
N HIS A 194 15.40 2.78 -7.07
CA HIS A 194 14.38 3.80 -7.23
C HIS A 194 13.17 3.36 -8.06
N HIS A 195 12.86 2.07 -8.08
CA HIS A 195 11.66 1.55 -8.72
C HIS A 195 10.44 1.56 -7.80
N GLY A 196 9.27 1.73 -8.38
CA GLY A 196 7.98 1.61 -7.70
C GLY A 196 7.60 0.14 -7.48
N VAL A 197 7.17 -0.20 -6.28
CA VAL A 197 6.79 -1.57 -5.89
C VAL A 197 5.42 -1.56 -5.23
N CYS A 198 4.52 -2.44 -5.67
CA CYS A 198 3.26 -2.73 -4.97
C CYS A 198 3.43 -4.00 -4.16
N TRP A 199 3.11 -3.95 -2.88
CA TRP A 199 3.06 -5.07 -1.94
C TRP A 199 1.63 -5.46 -1.64
N GLU A 200 1.38 -6.75 -1.51
CA GLU A 200 0.11 -7.35 -1.15
C GLU A 200 0.35 -8.39 -0.07
N GLY A 201 -0.46 -8.39 0.99
CA GLY A 201 -0.27 -9.29 2.11
C GLY A 201 -1.28 -9.14 3.23
N ASP A 202 -0.96 -9.77 4.34
CA ASP A 202 -1.80 -9.89 5.52
C ASP A 202 -1.51 -8.73 6.49
N THR A 203 -2.53 -7.95 6.81
CA THR A 203 -2.49 -6.86 7.80
C THR A 203 -3.41 -7.10 8.98
N SER A 204 -4.03 -8.29 9.06
CA SER A 204 -4.94 -8.67 10.15
C SER A 204 -4.23 -9.14 11.43
N GLU A 205 -2.92 -9.26 11.39
CA GLU A 205 -2.10 -9.74 12.50
C GLU A 205 -1.94 -8.71 13.63
N PRO A 206 -1.87 -9.14 14.90
CA PRO A 206 -1.61 -8.24 16.01
C PRO A 206 -0.30 -7.44 15.90
N GLY A 207 0.68 -7.97 15.15
CA GLY A 207 1.93 -7.29 14.85
C GLY A 207 1.82 -6.13 13.88
N PHE A 208 0.68 -5.97 13.19
CA PHE A 208 0.39 -4.85 12.30
C PHE A 208 -0.37 -3.75 13.07
N ASP A 209 0.32 -2.72 13.52
CA ASP A 209 -0.27 -1.61 14.25
C ASP A 209 -0.31 -0.33 13.41
N TRP A 210 -1.41 -0.12 12.71
CA TRP A 210 -1.65 1.09 11.93
C TRP A 210 -1.57 2.37 12.76
N LYS A 211 -2.05 2.35 14.01
CA LYS A 211 -2.09 3.55 14.86
C LYS A 211 -0.70 3.97 15.29
N ARG A 212 0.21 3.02 15.45
CA ARG A 212 1.63 3.26 15.71
C ARG A 212 2.42 3.43 14.41
N GLY A 213 1.88 2.98 13.28
CA GLY A 213 2.52 3.01 11.97
C GLY A 213 3.68 2.03 11.84
N VAL A 214 3.60 0.87 12.52
CA VAL A 214 4.67 -0.15 12.54
C VAL A 214 4.07 -1.55 12.42
N ALA A 215 4.73 -2.40 11.65
CA ALA A 215 4.42 -3.83 11.55
C ALA A 215 5.68 -4.67 11.83
N ARG A 216 5.58 -5.57 12.84
CA ARG A 216 6.67 -6.45 13.29
C ARG A 216 6.21 -7.89 13.38
N GLU A 217 7.12 -8.84 13.12
CA GLU A 217 6.87 -10.28 13.17
C GLU A 217 6.66 -10.86 14.57
N SER A 218 7.02 -10.13 15.63
CA SER A 218 7.01 -10.64 17.01
C SER A 218 5.64 -11.10 17.53
N LEU A 219 4.56 -10.70 16.88
CA LEU A 219 3.19 -11.02 17.24
C LEU A 219 2.40 -11.66 16.08
N ILE A 220 3.09 -12.36 15.19
CA ILE A 220 2.45 -13.04 14.06
C ILE A 220 1.84 -14.36 14.51
N SER A 221 0.61 -14.62 14.09
CA SER A 221 -0.09 -15.89 14.23
C SER A 221 -0.24 -16.62 12.87
N GLY A 222 -0.47 -17.89 12.88
CA GLY A 222 -1.03 -18.77 11.86
C GLY A 222 -0.76 -18.50 10.38
N SER A 223 -1.80 -18.79 9.59
CA SER A 223 -1.79 -18.67 8.13
C SER A 223 -1.82 -17.21 7.67
N THR A 224 -1.26 -16.95 6.50
CA THR A 224 -1.33 -15.64 5.84
C THR A 224 -2.67 -15.50 5.12
N THR A 225 -3.32 -14.34 5.27
CA THR A 225 -4.52 -13.96 4.53
C THR A 225 -4.17 -12.86 3.53
N ASP A 226 -4.92 -12.80 2.42
CA ASP A 226 -4.82 -11.71 1.45
C ASP A 226 -5.87 -10.67 1.80
N ASP A 227 -5.45 -9.57 2.45
CA ASP A 227 -6.40 -8.60 2.95
C ASP A 227 -6.05 -7.13 2.68
N HIS A 228 -4.82 -6.83 2.28
CA HIS A 228 -4.45 -5.44 2.00
C HIS A 228 -3.27 -5.27 1.04
N CYS A 229 -3.26 -4.12 0.34
CA CYS A 229 -2.18 -3.72 -0.53
C CYS A 229 -1.64 -2.33 -0.17
N MET A 230 -0.32 -2.16 -0.26
CA MET A 230 0.39 -0.89 -0.04
C MET A 230 1.53 -0.72 -1.05
N ALA A 231 1.94 0.52 -1.34
CA ALA A 231 3.14 0.75 -2.13
C ALA A 231 4.38 0.82 -1.23
N ILE A 232 5.47 0.18 -1.64
CA ILE A 232 6.77 0.33 -0.98
C ILE A 232 7.46 1.54 -1.58
N VAL A 233 7.75 2.53 -0.75
CA VAL A 233 8.34 3.80 -1.17
C VAL A 233 9.72 4.07 -0.57
N GLY A 234 10.23 3.18 0.28
CA GLY A 234 11.56 3.39 0.86
C GLY A 234 12.04 2.26 1.75
N LEU A 235 13.22 2.50 2.33
CA LEU A 235 13.92 1.62 3.26
C LEU A 235 14.35 2.41 4.48
N ALA A 236 14.27 1.79 5.65
CA ALA A 236 14.65 2.39 6.91
C ALA A 236 15.26 1.35 7.87
N ARG A 237 15.80 1.85 8.98
CA ARG A 237 16.24 1.03 10.12
C ARG A 237 15.70 1.62 11.41
N ASP A 238 15.34 0.75 12.34
CA ASP A 238 15.02 1.17 13.70
C ASP A 238 16.28 1.51 14.52
N ALA A 239 16.09 1.80 15.81
CA ALA A 239 17.18 2.17 16.71
C ALA A 239 18.18 1.02 16.95
N GLU A 240 17.76 -0.22 16.80
CA GLU A 240 18.56 -1.43 16.92
C GLU A 240 19.29 -1.79 15.61
N GLY A 241 18.98 -1.08 14.51
CA GLY A 241 19.53 -1.30 13.18
C GLY A 241 18.76 -2.34 12.35
N GLU A 242 17.63 -2.84 12.85
CA GLU A 242 16.78 -3.78 12.11
C GLU A 242 16.16 -3.12 10.87
N PRO A 243 16.14 -3.82 9.72
CA PRO A 243 15.68 -3.24 8.46
C PRO A 243 14.15 -3.27 8.32
N PHE A 244 13.63 -2.20 7.70
CA PHE A 244 12.21 -1.99 7.41
C PHE A 244 11.98 -1.49 5.99
N PHE A 245 10.87 -1.89 5.39
CA PHE A 245 10.28 -1.19 4.26
C PHE A 245 9.44 -0.01 4.75
N ILE A 246 9.48 1.10 4.00
CA ILE A 246 8.57 2.23 4.19
C ILE A 246 7.40 2.04 3.24
N MET A 247 6.22 1.84 3.81
CA MET A 247 4.99 1.55 3.09
C MET A 247 4.12 2.80 2.99
N LYS A 248 3.67 3.16 1.80
CA LYS A 248 2.62 4.17 1.59
C LYS A 248 1.27 3.49 1.62
N ASN A 249 0.48 3.76 2.67
CA ASN A 249 -0.85 3.19 2.86
C ASN A 249 -1.94 4.06 2.22
N SER A 250 -3.17 3.55 2.18
CA SER A 250 -4.37 4.23 1.68
C SER A 250 -5.44 4.45 2.76
N TRP A 251 -5.05 4.62 4.02
CA TRP A 251 -5.97 4.86 5.15
C TRP A 251 -5.92 6.29 5.70
N GLY A 252 -5.45 7.25 4.88
CA GLY A 252 -5.27 8.64 5.26
C GLY A 252 -4.00 8.86 6.08
N THR A 253 -3.92 10.04 6.72
CA THR A 253 -2.66 10.54 7.34
C THR A 253 -2.73 10.61 8.87
N LYS A 254 -3.67 9.88 9.51
CA LYS A 254 -3.92 10.02 10.97
C LYS A 254 -3.00 9.17 11.86
N ASN A 255 -1.95 8.59 11.35
CA ASN A 255 -0.92 7.92 12.13
C ASN A 255 0.30 8.85 12.35
N PRO A 256 1.29 8.48 13.19
CA PRO A 256 2.44 9.34 13.51
C PRO A 256 3.37 9.67 12.33
N TYR A 257 3.24 8.97 11.21
CA TYR A 257 4.11 9.12 10.04
C TYR A 257 3.35 9.59 8.79
N ASP A 258 2.29 10.39 8.98
CA ASP A 258 1.51 11.00 7.89
C ASP A 258 0.98 10.00 6.86
N GLY A 259 0.58 8.81 7.33
CA GLY A 259 0.04 7.74 6.49
C GLY A 259 1.07 6.77 5.92
N LEU A 260 2.35 6.95 6.24
CA LEU A 260 3.36 5.92 6.03
C LEU A 260 3.31 4.89 7.17
N LEU A 261 3.88 3.70 6.91
CA LEU A 261 4.01 2.61 7.86
C LEU A 261 5.37 1.95 7.66
N PHE A 262 6.02 1.55 8.74
CA PHE A 262 7.28 0.82 8.73
C PHE A 262 7.00 -0.67 8.92
N LEU A 263 7.33 -1.48 7.90
CA LEU A 263 7.10 -2.93 7.87
C LEU A 263 8.43 -3.67 7.94
N SER A 264 8.68 -4.41 9.03
CA SER A 264 9.93 -5.14 9.22
C SER A 264 10.14 -6.20 8.14
N TYR A 265 11.39 -6.49 7.81
CA TYR A 265 11.72 -7.56 6.86
C TYR A 265 11.22 -8.92 7.34
N GLY A 266 11.21 -9.16 8.66
CA GLY A 266 10.63 -10.37 9.24
C GLY A 266 9.13 -10.48 9.02
N TYR A 267 8.38 -9.35 9.11
CA TYR A 267 6.96 -9.32 8.77
C TYR A 267 6.75 -9.57 7.27
N PHE A 268 7.52 -8.90 6.43
CA PHE A 268 7.47 -9.07 4.97
C PHE A 268 7.64 -10.56 4.58
N LEU A 269 8.67 -11.24 5.08
CA LEU A 269 8.95 -12.64 4.77
C LEU A 269 7.81 -13.59 5.16
N ARG A 270 7.03 -13.25 6.19
CA ARG A 270 5.99 -14.15 6.72
C ARG A 270 4.59 -13.83 6.21
N LYS A 271 4.34 -12.60 5.76
CA LYS A 271 2.99 -12.10 5.51
C LYS A 271 2.80 -11.49 4.12
N THR A 272 3.79 -11.61 3.24
CA THR A 272 3.66 -11.24 1.83
C THR A 272 2.93 -12.34 1.07
N VAL A 273 1.90 -11.92 0.33
CA VAL A 273 1.18 -12.75 -0.65
C VAL A 273 1.77 -12.54 -2.04
N ALA A 274 1.92 -11.27 -2.45
CA ALA A 274 2.47 -10.92 -3.74
C ALA A 274 3.25 -9.59 -3.69
N VAL A 275 4.15 -9.43 -4.66
CA VAL A 275 4.84 -8.17 -4.95
C VAL A 275 4.76 -7.91 -6.44
N TYR A 276 4.42 -6.69 -6.85
CA TYR A 276 4.43 -6.26 -8.24
C TYR A 276 5.50 -5.20 -8.43
N LEU A 277 6.39 -5.44 -9.40
CA LEU A 277 7.54 -4.58 -9.69
C LEU A 277 7.89 -4.64 -11.19
N PRO A 278 8.74 -3.73 -11.69
CA PRO A 278 9.13 -3.74 -13.10
C PRO A 278 9.78 -5.06 -13.53
N THR A 279 9.30 -5.61 -14.65
CA THR A 279 9.72 -6.91 -15.19
C THR A 279 11.22 -6.99 -15.47
N CYS A 280 11.86 -5.85 -15.79
CA CYS A 280 13.31 -5.78 -16.07
C CYS A 280 14.18 -6.16 -14.86
N LEU A 281 13.63 -6.15 -13.64
CA LEU A 281 14.35 -6.50 -12.41
C LEU A 281 14.40 -8.02 -12.15
N VAL A 282 13.61 -8.79 -12.88
CA VAL A 282 13.54 -10.25 -12.72
C VAL A 282 14.36 -10.88 -13.85
N SER A 283 15.56 -11.37 -13.51
CA SER A 283 16.37 -12.19 -14.43
C SER A 283 15.63 -13.52 -14.67
N ARG A 284 15.23 -13.78 -15.91
CA ARG A 284 14.69 -15.08 -16.33
C ARG A 284 15.80 -16.05 -16.63
#